data_4d551b7d2ffb1d68f9f95d71d5a5f80a
#
_entry.id   4d551b7d2ffb1d68f9f95d71d5a5f80a
#
_cell.length_a   1.000
_cell.length_b   1.000
_cell.length_c   1.000
_cell.angle_alpha   90.00
_cell.angle_beta   90.00
_cell.angle_gamma   90.00
#
_symmetry.space_group_name_H-M   'P 1'
#
loop_
_entity.id
_entity.type
_entity.pdbx_description
1 polymer ?
#
loop_
_entity_poly.entity_id
_entity_poly.type
_entity_poly.pdbx_seq_one_letter_code
_entity_poly.pdbx_strand_id
1 'polypeptide(L)'
;YKFTITDKCGSVSDSIIIRQPGQLTSSVLVTNVSFEGLSDGKIDLLVFGGTQPYSYIWSNGAVTEDLSDISEGKYFVTITDDNGCVTIDSVLVNSEGKHIEVYNTFTPNGDGKNDVWNIKYINAFPNCNVLIYDQWGVKVFESQGYTKPWDGTKGGKALPAATYYYVIDLNDGSQPYTGSVTIMK
;
A
#
# COMPACT_ATOMS: atom_id res chain seq x y z
N TYR A 1 -31.75 19.28 -33.80
CA TYR A 1 -31.96 20.00 -35.08
C TYR A 1 -33.25 19.53 -35.69
N LYS A 2 -34.08 20.48 -36.12
CA LYS A 2 -35.30 20.24 -36.92
C LYS A 2 -35.07 20.68 -38.33
N PHE A 3 -35.39 19.85 -39.31
CA PHE A 3 -35.35 20.21 -40.72
C PHE A 3 -36.71 19.98 -41.38
N THR A 4 -37.02 20.77 -42.38
CA THR A 4 -38.26 20.69 -43.12
C THR A 4 -37.91 20.71 -44.62
N ILE A 5 -38.42 19.74 -45.32
CA ILE A 5 -38.33 19.68 -46.81
C ILE A 5 -39.70 20.08 -47.34
N THR A 6 -39.74 21.06 -48.24
CA THR A 6 -40.97 21.58 -48.83
C THR A 6 -40.87 21.50 -50.34
N ASP A 7 -41.92 21.01 -50.99
CA ASP A 7 -42.08 21.03 -52.42
C ASP A 7 -43.45 21.68 -52.81
N LYS A 8 -43.81 21.59 -54.01
CA LYS A 8 -45.08 22.15 -54.52
C LYS A 8 -46.31 21.38 -54.03
N CYS A 9 -46.14 20.19 -53.49
CA CYS A 9 -47.20 19.30 -53.09
C CYS A 9 -47.38 19.29 -51.55
N GLY A 10 -46.41 19.89 -50.82
CA GLY A 10 -46.48 19.94 -49.34
C GLY A 10 -45.10 20.05 -48.65
N SER A 11 -45.09 19.90 -47.32
CA SER A 11 -43.86 19.89 -46.54
C SER A 11 -43.83 18.72 -45.56
N VAL A 12 -42.66 18.13 -45.41
CA VAL A 12 -42.34 17.08 -44.39
C VAL A 12 -41.26 17.61 -43.47
N SER A 13 -41.50 17.48 -42.21
CA SER A 13 -40.52 17.87 -41.16
C SER A 13 -40.09 16.65 -40.37
N ASP A 14 -38.80 16.61 -40.08
CA ASP A 14 -38.24 15.63 -39.18
C ASP A 14 -37.23 16.31 -38.23
N SER A 15 -36.82 15.61 -37.19
CA SER A 15 -35.89 16.15 -36.19
C SER A 15 -34.85 15.12 -35.81
N ILE A 16 -33.60 15.56 -35.74
CA ILE A 16 -32.51 14.78 -35.22
C ILE A 16 -31.99 15.40 -33.91
N ILE A 17 -31.82 14.57 -32.90
CA ILE A 17 -31.22 14.97 -31.63
C ILE A 17 -29.74 14.58 -31.69
N ILE A 18 -28.86 15.55 -31.70
CA ILE A 18 -27.45 15.35 -31.56
C ILE A 18 -27.17 15.43 -30.05
N ARG A 19 -26.67 14.34 -29.47
CA ARG A 19 -26.24 14.28 -28.09
C ARG A 19 -24.71 14.39 -28.02
N GLN A 20 -24.22 15.20 -27.12
CA GLN A 20 -22.81 15.26 -26.78
C GLN A 20 -22.58 14.38 -25.55
N PRO A 21 -21.56 13.54 -25.54
CA PRO A 21 -21.13 12.85 -24.31
C PRO A 21 -20.83 13.84 -23.19
N GLY A 22 -20.97 13.42 -21.94
CA GLY A 22 -20.53 14.22 -20.81
C GLY A 22 -19.02 14.51 -20.89
N GLN A 23 -18.59 15.56 -20.25
CA GLN A 23 -17.15 15.88 -20.17
C GLN A 23 -16.38 14.72 -19.56
N LEU A 24 -15.25 14.33 -20.17
CA LEU A 24 -14.33 13.34 -19.63
C LEU A 24 -13.64 13.92 -18.40
N THR A 25 -13.83 13.27 -17.24
CA THR A 25 -13.25 13.65 -15.95
C THR A 25 -12.82 12.41 -15.18
N SER A 26 -11.97 12.58 -14.17
CA SER A 26 -11.50 11.49 -13.31
C SER A 26 -11.55 11.86 -11.85
N SER A 27 -11.53 10.86 -10.99
CA SER A 27 -11.20 10.97 -9.58
C SER A 27 -10.34 9.80 -9.14
N VAL A 28 -9.55 9.96 -8.09
CA VAL A 28 -8.63 8.94 -7.61
C VAL A 28 -8.83 8.68 -6.13
N LEU A 29 -8.77 7.40 -5.74
CA LEU A 29 -8.63 6.97 -4.35
C LEU A 29 -7.22 6.41 -4.17
N VAL A 30 -6.49 6.91 -3.16
CA VAL A 30 -5.09 6.55 -2.90
C VAL A 30 -4.98 5.71 -1.65
N THR A 31 -4.26 4.60 -1.75
CA THR A 31 -3.70 3.91 -0.60
C THR A 31 -2.20 4.21 -0.56
N ASN A 32 -1.77 4.91 0.47
CA ASN A 32 -0.36 5.25 0.66
C ASN A 32 0.49 3.99 0.93
N VAL A 33 1.79 4.08 0.70
CA VAL A 33 2.69 3.01 1.10
C VAL A 33 2.80 2.96 2.62
N SER A 34 2.85 1.75 3.17
CA SER A 34 2.94 1.55 4.62
C SER A 34 4.24 2.12 5.20
N PHE A 35 5.32 2.12 4.39
CA PHE A 35 6.65 2.58 4.77
C PHE A 35 7.40 3.22 3.61
N GLU A 36 8.27 4.17 3.93
CA GLU A 36 9.26 4.69 2.99
C GLU A 36 10.11 3.55 2.40
N GLY A 37 10.19 3.52 1.06
CA GLY A 37 10.93 2.50 0.31
C GLY A 37 10.18 1.19 0.06
N LEU A 38 8.96 1.03 0.54
CA LEU A 38 8.09 -0.07 0.11
C LEU A 38 7.36 0.26 -1.19
N SER A 39 6.78 -0.76 -1.79
CA SER A 39 5.99 -0.66 -3.01
C SER A 39 4.66 -1.38 -2.80
N ASP A 40 3.92 -1.02 -1.76
CA ASP A 40 2.60 -1.56 -1.44
C ASP A 40 1.47 -0.53 -1.58
N GLY A 41 1.78 0.63 -2.17
CA GLY A 41 0.82 1.68 -2.50
C GLY A 41 -0.13 1.27 -3.63
N LYS A 42 -1.30 1.90 -3.69
CA LYS A 42 -2.32 1.67 -4.72
C LYS A 42 -2.99 2.97 -5.14
N ILE A 43 -3.42 3.01 -6.38
CA ILE A 43 -4.29 4.05 -6.95
C ILE A 43 -5.47 3.35 -7.60
N ASP A 44 -6.68 3.69 -7.18
CA ASP A 44 -7.96 3.30 -7.78
C ASP A 44 -8.48 4.52 -8.54
N LEU A 45 -8.54 4.41 -9.88
CA LEU A 45 -8.91 5.49 -10.78
C LEU A 45 -10.34 5.31 -11.24
N LEU A 46 -11.17 6.32 -11.03
CA LEU A 46 -12.55 6.36 -11.48
C LEU A 46 -12.68 7.36 -12.61
N VAL A 47 -13.21 6.95 -13.76
CA VAL A 47 -13.41 7.79 -14.95
C VAL A 47 -14.90 8.03 -15.18
N PHE A 48 -15.25 9.27 -15.47
CA PHE A 48 -16.63 9.72 -15.71
C PHE A 48 -16.73 10.46 -17.04
N GLY A 49 -17.90 10.34 -17.70
CA GLY A 49 -18.16 11.02 -18.97
C GLY A 49 -17.36 10.43 -20.11
N GLY A 50 -17.16 11.22 -21.19
CA GLY A 50 -16.55 10.73 -22.43
C GLY A 50 -17.31 9.58 -23.09
N THR A 51 -16.63 8.85 -23.97
CA THR A 51 -17.15 7.67 -24.67
C THR A 51 -16.24 6.49 -24.44
N GLN A 52 -16.75 5.41 -23.86
CA GLN A 52 -16.00 4.16 -23.66
C GLN A 52 -15.72 3.46 -25.02
N PRO A 53 -14.62 2.67 -25.13
CA PRO A 53 -13.64 2.36 -24.08
C PRO A 53 -12.64 3.49 -23.81
N TYR A 54 -12.04 3.47 -22.60
CA TYR A 54 -10.95 4.37 -22.25
C TYR A 54 -9.60 3.68 -22.40
N SER A 55 -8.57 4.47 -22.68
CA SER A 55 -7.17 4.05 -22.64
C SER A 55 -6.40 4.92 -21.67
N TYR A 56 -5.38 4.32 -21.02
CA TYR A 56 -4.62 4.92 -19.94
C TYR A 56 -3.13 4.88 -20.24
N ILE A 57 -2.42 5.94 -19.89
CA ILE A 57 -0.96 5.99 -19.90
C ILE A 57 -0.50 6.67 -18.62
N TRP A 58 0.14 5.90 -17.75
CA TRP A 58 0.72 6.40 -16.52
C TRP A 58 2.18 6.82 -16.69
N SER A 59 2.65 7.72 -15.81
CA SER A 59 4.05 8.18 -15.80
C SER A 59 5.08 7.09 -15.54
N ASN A 60 4.68 5.97 -14.92
CA ASN A 60 5.51 4.78 -14.72
C ASN A 60 5.47 3.79 -15.90
N GLY A 61 4.75 4.13 -16.97
CA GLY A 61 4.61 3.30 -18.17
C GLY A 61 3.47 2.28 -18.12
N ALA A 62 2.71 2.18 -17.03
CA ALA A 62 1.53 1.32 -16.95
C ALA A 62 0.41 1.84 -17.87
N VAL A 63 -0.43 0.90 -18.36
CA VAL A 63 -1.57 1.17 -19.23
C VAL A 63 -2.88 0.63 -18.66
N THR A 64 -2.87 0.19 -17.42
CA THR A 64 -4.04 -0.27 -16.66
C THR A 64 -4.83 0.92 -16.12
N GLU A 65 -6.12 0.72 -15.81
CA GLU A 65 -6.93 1.73 -15.13
C GLU A 65 -6.36 2.05 -13.76
N ASP A 66 -6.17 1.01 -12.94
CA ASP A 66 -5.63 1.12 -11.58
C ASP A 66 -4.14 0.80 -11.54
N LEU A 67 -3.48 1.27 -10.48
CA LEU A 67 -2.12 0.88 -10.13
C LEU A 67 -2.10 0.17 -8.79
N SER A 68 -1.33 -0.91 -8.71
CA SER A 68 -0.97 -1.61 -7.46
C SER A 68 0.54 -1.80 -7.37
N ASP A 69 0.99 -2.12 -6.15
CA ASP A 69 2.39 -2.42 -5.87
C ASP A 69 3.34 -1.29 -6.30
N ILE A 70 2.92 -0.05 -6.03
CA ILE A 70 3.66 1.16 -6.38
C ILE A 70 4.33 1.79 -5.15
N SER A 71 5.46 2.41 -5.38
CA SER A 71 6.22 3.17 -4.38
C SER A 71 5.58 4.54 -4.11
N GLU A 72 6.04 5.22 -3.06
CA GLU A 72 5.76 6.63 -2.87
C GLU A 72 6.25 7.46 -4.06
N GLY A 73 5.51 8.50 -4.40
CA GLY A 73 5.86 9.36 -5.52
C GLY A 73 4.66 10.05 -6.15
N LYS A 74 4.95 10.93 -7.09
CA LYS A 74 3.92 11.60 -7.87
C LYS A 74 3.68 10.86 -9.18
N TYR A 75 2.43 10.48 -9.42
CA TYR A 75 1.97 9.78 -10.61
C TYR A 75 1.10 10.70 -11.45
N PHE A 76 1.24 10.60 -12.76
CA PHE A 76 0.39 11.28 -13.74
C PHE A 76 -0.27 10.23 -14.59
N VAL A 77 -1.54 10.43 -14.92
CA VAL A 77 -2.27 9.60 -15.87
C VAL A 77 -2.82 10.46 -17.00
N THR A 78 -2.65 9.98 -18.22
CA THR A 78 -3.34 10.47 -19.40
C THR A 78 -4.44 9.50 -19.75
N ILE A 79 -5.68 9.96 -19.77
CA ILE A 79 -6.87 9.18 -20.06
C ILE A 79 -7.40 9.66 -21.41
N THR A 80 -7.61 8.74 -22.33
CA THR A 80 -8.17 9.04 -23.66
C THR A 80 -9.42 8.20 -23.89
N ASP A 81 -10.51 8.82 -24.30
CA ASP A 81 -11.75 8.15 -24.66
C ASP A 81 -11.75 7.66 -26.12
N ASP A 82 -12.77 6.89 -26.53
CA ASP A 82 -12.89 6.35 -27.91
C ASP A 82 -13.01 7.44 -29.00
N ASN A 83 -13.45 8.63 -28.65
CA ASN A 83 -13.52 9.78 -29.56
C ASN A 83 -12.22 10.59 -29.58
N GLY A 84 -11.18 10.18 -28.87
CA GLY A 84 -9.91 10.89 -28.79
C GLY A 84 -9.93 12.10 -27.84
N CYS A 85 -10.96 12.27 -26.99
CA CYS A 85 -10.93 13.29 -25.94
C CYS A 85 -9.94 12.88 -24.86
N VAL A 86 -9.13 13.83 -24.39
CA VAL A 86 -8.06 13.57 -23.45
C VAL A 86 -8.28 14.34 -22.15
N THR A 87 -8.06 13.70 -21.02
CA THR A 87 -7.89 14.37 -19.72
C THR A 87 -6.60 13.87 -19.05
N ILE A 88 -5.99 14.73 -18.23
CA ILE A 88 -4.78 14.41 -17.48
C ILE A 88 -5.05 14.67 -16.01
N ASP A 89 -4.69 13.70 -15.17
CA ASP A 89 -4.77 13.85 -13.72
C ASP A 89 -3.43 13.54 -13.06
N SER A 90 -3.25 13.97 -11.82
CA SER A 90 -2.04 13.70 -11.06
C SER A 90 -2.36 13.39 -9.62
N VAL A 91 -1.63 12.45 -9.07
CA VAL A 91 -1.85 11.94 -7.71
C VAL A 91 -0.53 11.77 -6.99
N LEU A 92 -0.52 12.06 -5.70
CA LEU A 92 0.62 11.86 -4.82
C LEU A 92 0.37 10.66 -3.92
N VAL A 93 1.22 9.65 -4.02
CA VAL A 93 1.28 8.53 -3.09
C VAL A 93 2.35 8.86 -2.05
N ASN A 94 1.97 8.95 -0.80
CA ASN A 94 2.86 9.23 0.32
C ASN A 94 3.25 7.94 1.04
N SER A 95 4.26 8.00 1.92
CA SER A 95 4.47 6.97 2.93
C SER A 95 3.76 7.37 4.23
N GLU A 96 3.20 6.37 4.93
CA GLU A 96 2.54 6.60 6.23
C GLU A 96 3.56 6.76 7.38
N GLY A 97 4.84 6.68 7.08
CA GLY A 97 5.95 6.86 8.00
C GLY A 97 6.65 5.54 8.34
N LYS A 98 7.78 5.67 9.02
CA LYS A 98 8.60 4.52 9.43
C LYS A 98 8.11 4.01 10.78
N HIS A 99 7.37 2.93 10.82
CA HIS A 99 7.05 2.22 12.06
C HIS A 99 7.01 0.71 11.84
N ILE A 100 7.42 -0.04 12.84
CA ILE A 100 7.35 -1.49 12.89
C ILE A 100 6.07 -1.93 13.60
N GLU A 101 5.57 -3.11 13.25
CA GLU A 101 4.45 -3.75 13.95
C GLU A 101 5.01 -4.91 14.78
N VAL A 102 4.87 -4.81 16.12
CA VAL A 102 5.44 -5.77 17.06
C VAL A 102 4.33 -6.65 17.63
N TYR A 103 4.43 -7.97 17.40
CA TYR A 103 3.52 -8.92 18.01
C TYR A 103 3.94 -9.21 19.46
N ASN A 104 2.98 -9.32 20.34
CA ASN A 104 3.21 -9.47 21.78
C ASN A 104 3.22 -10.93 22.27
N THR A 105 3.02 -11.90 21.37
CA THR A 105 3.00 -13.33 21.71
C THR A 105 3.57 -14.18 20.58
N PHE A 106 4.18 -15.31 20.90
CA PHE A 106 4.53 -16.38 19.97
C PHE A 106 4.61 -17.73 20.68
N THR A 107 4.59 -18.83 19.93
CA THR A 107 4.46 -20.20 20.44
C THR A 107 5.56 -21.10 19.85
N PRO A 108 6.78 -21.11 20.42
CA PRO A 108 7.89 -21.91 19.91
C PRO A 108 7.71 -23.40 20.25
N ASN A 109 6.77 -24.08 19.60
CA ASN A 109 6.43 -25.49 19.81
C ASN A 109 6.87 -26.40 18.66
N GLY A 110 7.40 -25.83 17.56
CA GLY A 110 7.93 -26.59 16.42
C GLY A 110 6.86 -27.05 15.43
N ASP A 111 5.65 -26.47 15.45
CA ASP A 111 4.55 -26.82 14.54
C ASP A 111 4.58 -26.05 13.20
N GLY A 112 5.56 -25.16 13.03
CA GLY A 112 5.73 -24.31 11.86
C GLY A 112 4.89 -23.04 11.88
N LYS A 113 4.16 -22.74 12.96
CA LYS A 113 3.33 -21.55 13.13
C LYS A 113 3.73 -20.77 14.37
N ASN A 114 4.06 -19.49 14.18
CA ASN A 114 4.47 -18.60 15.28
C ASN A 114 5.61 -19.16 16.15
N ASP A 115 6.47 -20.00 15.60
CA ASP A 115 7.62 -20.58 16.30
C ASP A 115 8.72 -19.56 16.61
N VAL A 116 8.65 -18.41 15.97
CA VAL A 116 9.59 -17.32 16.16
C VAL A 116 8.85 -16.01 16.41
N TRP A 117 9.48 -15.11 17.14
CA TRP A 117 8.93 -13.77 17.35
C TRP A 117 9.15 -12.90 16.13
N ASN A 118 8.10 -12.70 15.34
CA ASN A 118 8.12 -11.87 14.18
C ASN A 118 7.88 -10.40 14.54
N ILE A 119 8.65 -9.53 13.89
CA ILE A 119 8.46 -8.08 13.90
C ILE A 119 8.23 -7.68 12.45
N LYS A 120 7.01 -7.25 12.14
CA LYS A 120 6.64 -6.89 10.78
C LYS A 120 7.35 -5.61 10.37
N TYR A 121 7.82 -5.56 9.13
CA TYR A 121 8.54 -4.43 8.53
C TYR A 121 9.94 -4.14 9.10
N ILE A 122 10.45 -4.90 10.04
CA ILE A 122 11.79 -4.70 10.62
C ILE A 122 12.90 -4.79 9.56
N ASN A 123 12.65 -5.50 8.45
CA ASN A 123 13.60 -5.63 7.33
C ASN A 123 13.89 -4.31 6.62
N ALA A 124 13.01 -3.29 6.76
CA ALA A 124 13.27 -1.93 6.28
C ALA A 124 14.38 -1.23 7.07
N PHE A 125 14.80 -1.81 8.21
CA PHE A 125 15.80 -1.25 9.13
C PHE A 125 16.98 -2.20 9.31
N PRO A 126 17.85 -2.36 8.30
CA PRO A 126 18.94 -3.36 8.33
C PRO A 126 19.98 -3.12 9.43
N ASN A 127 20.02 -1.92 9.99
CA ASN A 127 20.89 -1.55 11.08
C ASN A 127 20.22 -1.52 12.46
N CYS A 128 18.97 -1.99 12.56
CA CYS A 128 18.25 -1.99 13.82
C CYS A 128 18.97 -2.86 14.87
N ASN A 129 18.72 -2.54 16.13
CA ASN A 129 19.20 -3.34 17.26
C ASN A 129 18.02 -3.85 18.08
N VAL A 130 17.92 -5.16 18.27
CA VAL A 130 16.83 -5.81 19.01
C VAL A 130 17.40 -6.50 20.24
N LEU A 131 16.96 -6.07 21.42
CA LEU A 131 17.37 -6.58 22.71
C LEU A 131 16.14 -7.15 23.43
N ILE A 132 16.31 -8.33 24.08
CA ILE A 132 15.24 -8.94 24.87
C ILE A 132 15.81 -9.30 26.25
N TYR A 133 15.01 -9.02 27.27
CA TYR A 133 15.36 -9.21 28.67
C TYR A 133 14.30 -10.05 29.37
N ASP A 134 14.72 -10.82 30.36
CA ASP A 134 13.80 -11.47 31.29
C ASP A 134 13.24 -10.49 32.34
N GLN A 135 12.36 -10.97 33.21
CA GLN A 135 11.72 -10.17 34.26
C GLN A 135 12.70 -9.61 35.32
N TRP A 136 13.93 -10.08 35.35
CA TRP A 136 14.99 -9.58 36.24
C TRP A 136 15.96 -8.64 35.53
N GLY A 137 15.71 -8.30 34.28
CA GLY A 137 16.55 -7.44 33.49
C GLY A 137 17.80 -8.12 32.91
N VAL A 138 17.87 -9.46 32.93
CA VAL A 138 18.96 -10.20 32.31
C VAL A 138 18.73 -10.34 30.81
N LYS A 139 19.68 -9.91 29.98
CA LYS A 139 19.59 -10.02 28.53
C LYS A 139 19.56 -11.51 28.11
N VAL A 140 18.52 -11.88 27.35
CA VAL A 140 18.31 -13.24 26.86
C VAL A 140 18.51 -13.35 25.35
N PHE A 141 18.37 -12.24 24.62
CA PHE A 141 18.58 -12.19 23.19
C PHE A 141 19.12 -10.83 22.75
N GLU A 142 19.92 -10.83 21.68
CA GLU A 142 20.42 -9.64 21.00
C GLU A 142 20.60 -9.94 19.52
N SER A 143 20.18 -9.02 18.66
CA SER A 143 20.38 -9.11 17.22
C SER A 143 20.59 -7.72 16.63
N GLN A 144 21.54 -7.62 15.70
CA GLN A 144 21.68 -6.47 14.84
C GLN A 144 21.08 -6.83 13.47
N GLY A 145 20.19 -5.97 12.93
CA GLY A 145 19.51 -6.17 11.67
C GLY A 145 18.37 -7.19 11.69
N TYR A 146 18.12 -7.88 12.78
CA TYR A 146 17.05 -8.87 13.02
C TYR A 146 16.78 -9.84 11.86
N THR A 147 17.85 -10.27 11.15
CA THR A 147 17.76 -11.20 10.02
C THR A 147 17.37 -12.62 10.44
N LYS A 148 17.59 -12.96 11.71
CA LYS A 148 17.15 -14.19 12.35
C LYS A 148 16.22 -13.87 13.51
N PRO A 149 14.90 -14.09 13.36
CA PRO A 149 13.94 -13.86 14.43
C PRO A 149 14.24 -14.72 15.66
N TRP A 150 13.91 -14.19 16.86
CA TRP A 150 14.10 -14.89 18.11
C TRP A 150 13.14 -16.08 18.23
N ASP A 151 13.70 -17.25 18.52
CA ASP A 151 13.01 -18.54 18.64
C ASP A 151 12.66 -18.91 20.09
N GLY A 152 12.75 -17.98 21.04
CA GLY A 152 12.49 -18.25 22.44
C GLY A 152 13.60 -19.02 23.16
N THR A 153 14.81 -19.06 22.58
CA THR A 153 15.96 -19.72 23.20
C THR A 153 17.01 -18.71 23.67
N LYS A 154 17.83 -19.13 24.64
CA LYS A 154 19.08 -18.47 25.02
C LYS A 154 20.22 -19.49 24.95
N GLY A 155 21.19 -19.25 24.02
CA GLY A 155 22.29 -20.18 23.81
C GLY A 155 21.83 -21.58 23.37
N GLY A 156 20.75 -21.69 22.61
CA GLY A 156 20.17 -22.94 22.13
C GLY A 156 19.32 -23.70 23.18
N LYS A 157 19.12 -23.14 24.35
CA LYS A 157 18.23 -23.72 25.38
C LYS A 157 16.92 -22.97 25.42
N ALA A 158 15.81 -23.72 25.35
CA ALA A 158 14.46 -23.15 25.41
C ALA A 158 14.24 -22.41 26.74
N LEU A 159 13.69 -21.21 26.61
CA LEU A 159 13.31 -20.41 27.76
C LEU A 159 11.90 -20.80 28.25
N PRO A 160 11.56 -20.55 29.53
CA PRO A 160 10.24 -20.86 30.05
C PRO A 160 9.15 -20.02 29.42
N ALA A 161 7.92 -20.51 29.42
CA ALA A 161 6.74 -19.73 29.13
C ALA A 161 6.62 -18.61 30.15
N ALA A 162 6.81 -17.36 29.71
CA ALA A 162 6.84 -16.18 30.54
C ALA A 162 6.77 -14.93 29.66
N THR A 163 6.62 -13.77 30.29
CA THR A 163 6.72 -12.47 29.65
C THR A 163 8.17 -11.98 29.69
N TYR A 164 8.66 -11.54 28.55
CA TYR A 164 9.97 -10.93 28.31
C TYR A 164 9.77 -9.49 27.87
N TYR A 165 10.79 -8.66 28.06
CA TYR A 165 10.74 -7.24 27.73
C TYR A 165 11.72 -6.94 26.61
N TYR A 166 11.30 -6.14 25.62
CA TYR A 166 12.14 -5.81 24.49
C TYR A 166 12.46 -4.32 24.41
N VAL A 167 13.60 -4.05 23.80
CA VAL A 167 14.01 -2.74 23.31
C VAL A 167 14.40 -2.93 21.85
N ILE A 168 13.76 -2.20 20.94
CA ILE A 168 14.07 -2.19 19.51
C ILE A 168 14.48 -0.78 19.14
N ASP A 169 15.74 -0.58 18.79
CA ASP A 169 16.27 0.66 18.27
C ASP A 169 16.42 0.50 16.74
N LEU A 170 15.70 1.31 15.96
CA LEU A 170 15.75 1.27 14.50
C LEU A 170 17.02 1.90 13.94
N ASN A 171 17.78 2.63 14.77
CA ASN A 171 18.96 3.41 14.39
C ASN A 171 18.68 4.42 13.25
N ASP A 172 17.46 4.95 13.22
CA ASP A 172 17.00 5.96 12.26
C ASP A 172 16.83 7.35 12.89
N GLY A 173 17.20 7.49 14.16
CA GLY A 173 17.03 8.71 14.97
C GLY A 173 15.69 8.81 15.70
N SER A 174 14.79 7.85 15.53
CA SER A 174 13.56 7.77 16.32
C SER A 174 13.81 7.26 17.74
N GLN A 175 12.81 7.41 18.62
CA GLN A 175 12.87 6.80 19.95
C GLN A 175 12.75 5.28 19.84
N PRO A 176 13.50 4.50 20.64
CA PRO A 176 13.39 3.06 20.65
C PRO A 176 11.99 2.57 21.01
N TYR A 177 11.53 1.52 20.33
CA TYR A 177 10.32 0.80 20.69
C TYR A 177 10.58 -0.07 21.92
N THR A 178 9.74 0.04 22.92
CA THR A 178 9.81 -0.78 24.14
C THR A 178 8.49 -1.43 24.44
N GLY A 179 8.52 -2.63 24.98
CA GLY A 179 7.30 -3.35 25.33
C GLY A 179 7.60 -4.75 25.85
N SER A 180 6.60 -5.62 25.76
CA SER A 180 6.71 -6.99 26.22
C SER A 180 6.27 -7.98 25.15
N VAL A 181 6.88 -9.18 25.20
CA VAL A 181 6.52 -10.34 24.40
C VAL A 181 6.38 -11.56 25.29
N THR A 182 5.36 -12.36 25.09
CA THR A 182 5.08 -13.55 25.89
C THR A 182 5.35 -14.82 25.09
N ILE A 183 6.19 -15.71 25.62
CA ILE A 183 6.32 -17.08 25.16
C ILE A 183 5.12 -17.87 25.69
N MET A 184 4.32 -18.43 24.79
CA MET A 184 3.25 -19.38 25.11
C MET A 184 3.69 -20.80 24.66
N LYS A 185 3.18 -21.84 25.34
CA LYS A 185 3.43 -23.26 25.00
C LYS A 185 2.12 -23.95 24.73
#